data_4baa2a3ec7a890d1e05b4e725cf9a0bf
#
_entry.id   4baa2a3ec7a890d1e05b4e725cf9a0bf
#
_cell.length_a   1.000
_cell.length_b   1.000
_cell.length_c   1.000
_cell.angle_alpha   90.00
_cell.angle_beta   90.00
_cell.angle_gamma   90.00
#
_symmetry.space_group_name_H-M   'P 1'
#
loop_
_entity.id
_entity.type
_entity.pdbx_description
1 polymer ?
#
loop_
_entity_poly.entity_id
_entity_poly.type
_entity_poly.pdbx_seq_one_letter_code
_entity_poly.pdbx_strand_id
1 'polypeptide(L)'
;MEYIAAIIAAIGTIITAWFKYNQYRRDKMTDLKISQIKQDMSETSLRRVNNSAIVFGELWDILYTLDADRVYIIQPHPLGNEAYVSIYFEVKRKGIDGMKQYIHDISMSDMPKFCADLNRNLYILSLIHI
;
A
#
# COMPACT_ATOMS: atom_id res chain seq x y z
N MET A 1 7.68 25.15 62.91
CA MET A 1 7.69 25.50 61.48
C MET A 1 8.52 24.52 60.62
N GLU A 2 9.54 23.85 61.14
CA GLU A 2 10.40 22.90 60.42
C GLU A 2 9.67 21.64 59.89
N TYR A 3 8.74 21.11 60.64
CA TYR A 3 7.95 19.90 60.24
C TYR A 3 7.05 20.16 59.02
N ILE A 4 6.52 21.37 58.88
CA ILE A 4 5.65 21.73 57.75
C ILE A 4 6.49 21.80 56.46
N ALA A 5 7.69 22.36 56.50
CA ALA A 5 8.61 22.40 55.38
C ALA A 5 9.06 20.97 54.95
N ALA A 6 9.32 20.08 55.89
CA ALA A 6 9.68 18.69 55.61
C ALA A 6 8.55 17.93 54.94
N ILE A 7 7.28 18.12 55.38
CA ILE A 7 6.11 17.51 54.78
C ILE A 7 5.91 18.00 53.33
N ILE A 8 6.03 19.29 53.08
CA ILE A 8 5.91 19.90 51.73
C ILE A 8 6.97 19.31 50.81
N ALA A 9 8.20 19.20 51.26
CA ALA A 9 9.31 18.63 50.49
C ALA A 9 9.08 17.15 50.17
N ALA A 10 8.56 16.36 51.12
CA ALA A 10 8.22 14.94 50.90
C ALA A 10 7.10 14.78 49.87
N ILE A 11 6.05 15.58 49.94
CA ILE A 11 4.96 15.56 48.96
C ILE A 11 5.48 15.95 47.57
N GLY A 12 6.31 16.98 47.47
CA GLY A 12 6.94 17.40 46.21
C GLY A 12 7.76 16.28 45.54
N THR A 13 8.54 15.53 46.31
CA THR A 13 9.34 14.41 45.80
C THR A 13 8.46 13.24 45.32
N ILE A 14 7.37 12.94 46.01
CA ILE A 14 6.42 11.90 45.59
C ILE A 14 5.74 12.28 44.26
N ILE A 15 5.28 13.53 44.16
CA ILE A 15 4.63 14.03 42.93
C ILE A 15 5.59 13.99 41.75
N THR A 16 6.84 14.44 41.91
CA THR A 16 7.83 14.41 40.83
C THR A 16 8.21 12.98 40.42
N ALA A 17 8.34 12.08 41.36
CA ALA A 17 8.57 10.66 41.09
C ALA A 17 7.40 10.01 40.33
N TRP A 18 6.17 10.34 40.71
CA TRP A 18 4.97 9.85 40.01
C TRP A 18 4.86 10.39 38.57
N PHE A 19 5.17 11.67 38.35
CA PHE A 19 5.22 12.24 36.99
C PHE A 19 6.29 11.60 36.13
N LYS A 20 7.51 11.41 36.63
CA LYS A 20 8.59 10.70 35.93
C LYS A 20 8.21 9.26 35.58
N TYR A 21 7.59 8.54 36.51
CA TYR A 21 7.12 7.18 36.27
C TYR A 21 6.05 7.10 35.19
N ASN A 22 5.06 8.02 35.20
CA ASN A 22 4.03 8.09 34.18
C ASN A 22 4.56 8.50 32.82
N GLN A 23 5.55 9.37 32.76
CA GLN A 23 6.21 9.76 31.50
C GLN A 23 6.99 8.57 30.94
N TYR A 24 7.78 7.89 31.74
CA TYR A 24 8.51 6.68 31.35
C TYR A 24 7.59 5.58 30.82
N ARG A 25 6.46 5.34 31.48
CA ARG A 25 5.47 4.38 30.98
C ARG A 25 4.90 4.76 29.61
N ARG A 26 4.59 6.04 29.39
CA ARG A 26 4.06 6.53 28.11
C ARG A 26 5.10 6.38 27.01
N ASP A 27 6.34 6.75 27.25
CA ASP A 27 7.42 6.65 26.29
C ASP A 27 7.65 5.18 25.88
N LYS A 28 7.72 4.28 26.86
CA LYS A 28 7.88 2.84 26.61
C LYS A 28 6.71 2.24 25.81
N MET A 29 5.48 2.65 26.08
CA MET A 29 4.31 2.20 25.32
C MET A 29 4.33 2.75 23.90
N THR A 30 4.82 3.97 23.69
CA THR A 30 4.97 4.57 22.37
C THR A 30 6.03 3.85 21.55
N ASP A 31 7.18 3.56 22.15
CA ASP A 31 8.27 2.82 21.49
C ASP A 31 7.84 1.40 21.07
N LEU A 32 7.08 0.71 21.91
CA LEU A 32 6.52 -0.60 21.57
C LEU A 32 5.56 -0.52 20.39
N LYS A 33 4.66 0.48 20.35
CA LYS A 33 3.75 0.69 19.23
C LYS A 33 4.50 1.02 17.94
N ILE A 34 5.52 1.87 18.00
CA ILE A 34 6.33 2.21 16.84
C ILE A 34 7.06 0.98 16.31
N SER A 35 7.62 0.13 17.19
CA SER A 35 8.30 -1.09 16.75
C SER A 35 7.34 -2.09 16.10
N GLN A 36 6.13 -2.26 16.63
CA GLN A 36 5.08 -3.09 16.02
C GLN A 36 4.68 -2.57 14.64
N ILE A 37 4.42 -1.26 14.51
CA ILE A 37 4.08 -0.65 13.21
C ILE A 37 5.20 -0.86 12.19
N LYS A 38 6.45 -0.70 12.58
CA LYS A 38 7.60 -0.94 11.69
C LYS A 38 7.68 -2.40 11.24
N GLN A 39 7.42 -3.33 12.14
CA GLN A 39 7.42 -4.75 11.82
C GLN A 39 6.30 -5.10 10.85
N ASP A 40 5.06 -4.64 11.11
CA ASP A 40 3.90 -4.86 10.24
C ASP A 40 4.11 -4.26 8.84
N MET A 41 4.71 -3.07 8.77
CA MET A 41 5.04 -2.44 7.48
C MET A 41 6.10 -3.24 6.71
N SER A 42 7.11 -3.78 7.40
CA SER A 42 8.14 -4.61 6.78
C SER A 42 7.56 -5.91 6.22
N GLU A 43 6.73 -6.61 6.98
CA GLU A 43 6.06 -7.84 6.52
C GLU A 43 5.13 -7.57 5.34
N THR A 44 4.36 -6.49 5.40
CA THR A 44 3.47 -6.10 4.30
C THR A 44 4.26 -5.78 3.03
N SER A 45 5.40 -5.10 3.16
CA SER A 45 6.27 -4.80 2.02
C SER A 45 6.86 -6.06 1.40
N LEU A 46 7.34 -7.01 2.21
CA LEU A 46 7.86 -8.29 1.73
C LEU A 46 6.77 -9.11 1.02
N ARG A 47 5.56 -9.17 1.57
CA ARG A 47 4.42 -9.84 0.91
C ARG A 47 4.08 -9.22 -0.43
N ARG A 48 4.10 -7.88 -0.54
CA ARG A 48 3.88 -7.17 -1.81
C ARG A 48 4.94 -7.50 -2.85
N VAL A 49 6.21 -7.53 -2.47
CA VAL A 49 7.32 -7.90 -3.37
C VAL A 49 7.15 -9.34 -3.87
N ASN A 50 6.88 -10.28 -2.97
CA ASN A 50 6.69 -11.69 -3.34
C ASN A 50 5.48 -11.87 -4.25
N ASN A 51 4.34 -11.24 -3.93
CA ASN A 51 3.15 -11.31 -4.76
C ASN A 51 3.39 -10.69 -6.15
N SER A 52 4.12 -9.58 -6.22
CA SER A 52 4.48 -8.95 -7.49
C SER A 52 5.34 -9.88 -8.35
N ALA A 53 6.29 -10.60 -7.76
CA ALA A 53 7.14 -11.55 -8.49
C ALA A 53 6.30 -12.69 -9.09
N ILE A 54 5.34 -13.22 -8.34
CA ILE A 54 4.41 -14.25 -8.83
C ILE A 54 3.59 -13.70 -10.02
N VAL A 55 2.99 -12.51 -9.86
CA VAL A 55 2.20 -11.88 -10.93
C VAL A 55 3.03 -11.67 -12.19
N PHE A 56 4.27 -11.18 -12.07
CA PHE A 56 5.14 -11.03 -13.23
C PHE A 56 5.48 -12.37 -13.89
N GLY A 57 5.70 -13.44 -13.12
CA GLY A 57 5.89 -14.79 -13.65
C GLY A 57 4.71 -15.23 -14.51
N GLU A 58 3.49 -15.14 -13.99
CA GLU A 58 2.26 -15.49 -14.70
C GLU A 58 2.05 -14.64 -15.96
N LEU A 59 2.35 -13.32 -15.90
CA LEU A 59 2.25 -12.46 -17.09
C LEU A 59 3.25 -12.85 -18.18
N TRP A 60 4.47 -13.28 -17.82
CA TRP A 60 5.44 -13.79 -18.77
C TRP A 60 4.98 -15.11 -19.41
N ASP A 61 4.42 -16.01 -18.60
CA ASP A 61 3.89 -17.29 -19.11
C ASP A 61 2.74 -17.05 -20.08
N ILE A 62 1.82 -16.14 -19.78
CA ILE A 62 0.75 -15.75 -20.70
C ILE A 62 1.32 -15.15 -21.99
N LEU A 63 2.29 -14.23 -21.88
CA LEU A 63 2.89 -13.57 -23.03
C LEU A 63 3.52 -14.58 -24.00
N TYR A 64 4.22 -15.58 -23.49
CA TYR A 64 4.84 -16.62 -24.32
C TYR A 64 3.84 -17.65 -24.82
N THR A 65 2.88 -18.06 -23.99
CA THR A 65 1.88 -19.08 -24.36
C THR A 65 0.96 -18.58 -25.47
N LEU A 66 0.54 -17.33 -25.41
CA LEU A 66 -0.36 -16.70 -26.39
C LEU A 66 0.38 -16.03 -27.54
N ASP A 67 1.71 -16.10 -27.57
CA ASP A 67 2.55 -15.39 -28.53
C ASP A 67 2.26 -13.89 -28.63
N ALA A 68 1.88 -13.28 -27.51
CA ALA A 68 1.48 -11.89 -27.44
C ALA A 68 2.71 -10.96 -27.42
N ASP A 69 2.54 -9.74 -27.93
CA ASP A 69 3.58 -8.70 -27.86
C ASP A 69 3.61 -8.00 -26.51
N ARG A 70 2.48 -7.97 -25.84
CA ARG A 70 2.30 -7.28 -24.55
C ARG A 70 1.18 -7.91 -23.74
N VAL A 71 1.38 -8.01 -22.43
CA VAL A 71 0.36 -8.42 -21.45
C VAL A 71 0.39 -7.44 -20.29
N TYR A 72 -0.77 -7.01 -19.82
CA TYR A 72 -0.87 -6.08 -18.71
C TYR A 72 -2.11 -6.33 -17.86
N ILE A 73 -2.06 -5.86 -16.61
CA ILE A 73 -3.20 -5.86 -15.69
C ILE A 73 -3.62 -4.41 -15.45
N ILE A 74 -4.89 -4.14 -15.78
CA ILE A 74 -5.56 -2.89 -15.44
C ILE A 74 -6.29 -3.10 -14.11
N GLN A 75 -6.12 -2.14 -13.21
CA GLN A 75 -6.79 -2.17 -11.92
C GLN A 75 -7.52 -0.85 -11.66
N PRO A 76 -8.82 -0.89 -11.28
CA PRO A 76 -9.51 0.28 -10.80
C PRO A 76 -9.00 0.67 -9.41
N HIS A 77 -8.90 1.98 -9.16
CA HIS A 77 -8.52 2.54 -7.88
C HIS A 77 -9.24 3.86 -7.60
N PRO A 78 -9.53 4.18 -6.34
CA PRO A 78 -10.11 5.47 -5.99
C PRO A 78 -9.04 6.58 -6.04
N LEU A 79 -9.44 7.76 -6.53
CA LEU A 79 -8.67 8.99 -6.42
C LEU A 79 -9.64 10.13 -6.10
N GLY A 80 -9.60 10.61 -4.84
CA GLY A 80 -10.63 11.51 -4.33
C GLY A 80 -11.99 10.84 -4.25
N ASN A 81 -13.00 11.44 -4.86
CA ASN A 81 -14.38 10.95 -4.89
C ASN A 81 -14.73 10.15 -6.16
N GLU A 82 -13.78 9.97 -7.06
CA GLU A 82 -13.98 9.30 -8.34
C GLU A 82 -13.17 8.01 -8.43
N ALA A 83 -13.57 7.15 -9.35
CA ALA A 83 -12.86 5.93 -9.68
C ALA A 83 -12.05 6.10 -10.96
N TYR A 84 -10.81 5.66 -10.92
CA TYR A 84 -9.85 5.71 -12.01
C TYR A 84 -9.34 4.32 -12.32
N VAL A 85 -8.73 4.16 -13.49
CA VAL A 85 -8.03 2.94 -13.89
C VAL A 85 -6.60 3.24 -14.27
N SER A 86 -5.70 2.32 -13.89
CA SER A 86 -4.29 2.39 -14.26
C SER A 86 -3.76 1.00 -14.60
N ILE A 87 -2.74 0.93 -15.45
CA ILE A 87 -1.96 -0.30 -15.63
C ILE A 87 -1.03 -0.45 -14.44
N TYR A 88 -1.24 -1.51 -13.66
CA TYR A 88 -0.39 -1.84 -12.51
C TYR A 88 0.82 -2.67 -12.90
N PHE A 89 0.61 -3.72 -13.66
CA PHE A 89 1.66 -4.62 -14.14
C PHE A 89 1.64 -4.67 -15.66
N GLU A 90 2.80 -4.66 -16.28
CA GLU A 90 2.97 -4.78 -17.72
C GLU A 90 4.24 -5.57 -18.00
N VAL A 91 4.13 -6.56 -18.87
CA VAL A 91 5.25 -7.26 -19.51
C VAL A 91 5.13 -7.11 -21.01
N LYS A 92 6.26 -7.01 -21.71
CA LYS A 92 6.29 -6.77 -23.14
C LYS A 92 7.54 -7.37 -23.77
N ARG A 93 7.49 -7.67 -25.06
CA ARG A 93 8.64 -8.10 -25.84
C ARG A 93 9.61 -6.94 -26.04
N LYS A 94 10.86 -7.28 -26.30
CA LYS A 94 11.89 -6.29 -26.63
C LYS A 94 11.50 -5.55 -27.92
N GLY A 95 11.56 -4.24 -27.89
CA GLY A 95 11.21 -3.38 -29.03
C GLY A 95 9.75 -2.93 -29.10
N ILE A 96 8.91 -3.43 -28.19
CA ILE A 96 7.52 -2.99 -28.06
C ILE A 96 7.43 -1.85 -27.03
N ASP A 97 6.69 -0.81 -27.34
CA ASP A 97 6.49 0.32 -26.43
C ASP A 97 5.55 -0.05 -25.28
N GLY A 98 5.82 0.48 -24.09
CA GLY A 98 4.97 0.28 -22.91
C GLY A 98 3.71 1.13 -22.99
N MET A 99 2.60 0.58 -22.48
CA MET A 99 1.32 1.29 -22.36
C MET A 99 1.09 1.89 -20.97
N LYS A 100 1.84 1.42 -19.96
CA LYS A 100 1.67 1.88 -18.58
C LYS A 100 1.81 3.38 -18.40
N GLN A 101 2.66 4.03 -19.18
CA GLN A 101 2.83 5.49 -19.18
C GLN A 101 1.64 6.26 -19.77
N TYR A 102 0.83 5.61 -20.62
CA TYR A 102 -0.32 6.23 -21.27
C TYR A 102 -1.65 5.92 -20.57
N ILE A 103 -1.72 4.78 -19.88
CA ILE A 103 -2.91 4.33 -19.14
C ILE A 103 -2.61 4.45 -17.65
N HIS A 104 -2.67 5.67 -17.16
CA HIS A 104 -2.48 6.03 -15.76
C HIS A 104 -3.53 7.07 -15.37
N ASP A 105 -4.28 6.79 -14.28
CA ASP A 105 -5.31 7.68 -13.74
C ASP A 105 -6.35 8.14 -14.77
N ILE A 106 -6.80 7.21 -15.61
CA ILE A 106 -7.89 7.50 -16.55
C ILE A 106 -9.21 7.38 -15.81
N SER A 107 -10.06 8.42 -15.88
CA SER A 107 -11.37 8.40 -15.24
C SER A 107 -12.26 7.27 -15.79
N MET A 108 -12.87 6.51 -14.91
CA MET A 108 -13.82 5.45 -15.31
C MET A 108 -15.07 6.02 -15.99
N SER A 109 -15.43 7.27 -15.73
CA SER A 109 -16.52 7.96 -16.41
C SER A 109 -16.29 8.15 -17.91
N ASP A 110 -15.02 8.21 -18.33
CA ASP A 110 -14.63 8.34 -19.74
C ASP A 110 -14.66 6.99 -20.49
N MET A 111 -14.84 5.88 -19.75
CA MET A 111 -14.81 4.52 -20.28
C MET A 111 -16.07 3.70 -19.91
N PRO A 112 -17.29 4.17 -20.28
CA PRO A 112 -18.53 3.54 -19.81
C PRO A 112 -18.71 2.11 -20.30
N LYS A 113 -18.25 1.77 -21.51
CA LYS A 113 -18.30 0.40 -22.03
C LYS A 113 -17.39 -0.53 -21.23
N PHE A 114 -16.15 -0.11 -20.95
CA PHE A 114 -15.20 -0.88 -20.14
C PHE A 114 -15.75 -1.14 -18.73
N CYS A 115 -16.36 -0.13 -18.10
CA CYS A 115 -16.98 -0.26 -16.79
C CYS A 115 -18.18 -1.22 -16.81
N ALA A 116 -18.98 -1.19 -17.84
CA ALA A 116 -20.11 -2.12 -18.02
C ALA A 116 -19.63 -3.57 -18.19
N ASP A 117 -18.55 -3.78 -18.92
CA ASP A 117 -17.94 -5.10 -19.14
C ASP A 117 -17.31 -5.63 -17.86
N LEU A 118 -16.62 -4.80 -17.08
CA LEU A 118 -16.11 -5.16 -15.76
C LEU A 118 -17.22 -5.59 -14.80
N ASN A 119 -18.33 -4.87 -14.75
CA ASN A 119 -19.47 -5.20 -13.90
C ASN A 119 -20.16 -6.51 -14.28
N ARG A 120 -20.03 -6.94 -15.53
CA ARG A 120 -20.56 -8.22 -16.02
C ARG A 120 -19.60 -9.39 -15.85
N ASN A 121 -18.45 -9.18 -15.20
CA ASN A 121 -17.36 -10.15 -15.09
C ASN A 121 -16.90 -10.70 -16.46
N LEU A 122 -17.00 -9.90 -17.50
CA LEU A 122 -16.49 -10.23 -18.82
C LEU A 122 -14.99 -9.89 -18.87
N TYR A 123 -14.16 -10.91 -18.88
CA TYR A 123 -12.73 -10.75 -19.15
C TYR A 123 -12.53 -10.56 -20.65
N ILE A 124 -12.12 -9.38 -21.06
CA ILE A 124 -11.79 -9.11 -22.45
C ILE A 124 -10.30 -9.38 -22.64
N LEU A 125 -9.96 -10.48 -23.31
CA LEU A 125 -8.64 -10.72 -23.83
C LEU A 125 -8.56 -10.02 -25.21
N SER A 126 -7.93 -8.85 -25.27
CA SER A 126 -7.62 -8.20 -26.53
C SER A 126 -6.22 -8.62 -26.97
N LEU A 127 -6.14 -9.54 -27.92
CA LEU A 127 -4.92 -9.88 -28.62
C LEU A 127 -4.76 -8.90 -29.80
N ILE A 128 -3.91 -7.91 -29.63
CA ILE A 128 -3.53 -7.04 -30.75
C ILE A 128 -2.24 -7.62 -31.32
N HIS A 129 -2.34 -8.34 -32.41
CA HIS A 129 -1.21 -8.63 -33.28
C HIS A 129 -1.04 -7.44 -34.21
N ILE A 130 0.10 -6.75 -34.09
CA ILE A 130 0.54 -5.71 -35.04
C ILE A 130 1.66 -6.28 -35.88
#